data_9f5d16933473c8a789f1b079482febf5
#
_entry.id   9f5d16933473c8a789f1b079482febf5
#
_cell.length_a   1.000
_cell.length_b   1.000
_cell.length_c   1.000
_cell.angle_alpha   90.00
_cell.angle_beta   90.00
_cell.angle_gamma   90.00
#
_symmetry.space_group_name_H-M   'P 1'
#
loop_
_entity.id
_entity.type
_entity.pdbx_description
1 polymer ?
#
loop_
_entity_poly.entity_id
_entity_poly.type
_entity_poly.pdbx_seq_one_letter_code
_entity_poly.pdbx_strand_id
1 'polypeptide(L)'
;MPDALGLAAIITKFALYLGVMTAAGTVIATLMFRLDRTRGLAVAFAVLGLVATILAFSLRGANLTGDVSGMTDPEMLGLLWTTPVGTALLLRLVGLGLLIAGLFLGRFGIWVSVLGGIIAIWSFDHVGHVSGREIALLDIALTLHLLAVSLWIGVLTPLKRLASSSATYAAVADVGHRFGVVAMITVPALIIAGGYMGYELVGSLEALITTEYGQALIIKVLLVGLLLGLAAANKLRFIPAVRAGNPAAATHLSKSISVEWLVILAVLGTTAVLTTNLTLPT
;
A
#
# COMPACT_ATOMS: atom_id res chain seq x y z
N MET A 1 5.82 24.56 7.64
CA MET A 1 5.48 23.33 8.39
C MET A 1 3.97 23.16 8.31
N PRO A 2 3.45 21.95 8.14
CA PRO A 2 2.01 21.74 8.18
C PRO A 2 1.45 22.17 9.54
N ASP A 3 0.28 22.80 9.53
CA ASP A 3 -0.49 23.08 10.74
C ASP A 3 -1.05 21.76 11.35
N ALA A 4 -1.80 21.86 12.44
CA ALA A 4 -2.35 20.70 13.12
C ALA A 4 -3.28 19.86 12.22
N LEU A 5 -4.08 20.51 11.36
CA LEU A 5 -4.97 19.85 10.40
C LEU A 5 -4.18 19.15 9.29
N GLY A 6 -3.14 19.80 8.77
CA GLY A 6 -2.25 19.20 7.77
C GLY A 6 -1.50 17.97 8.32
N LEU A 7 -1.03 18.02 9.56
CA LEU A 7 -0.39 16.86 10.21
C LEU A 7 -1.40 15.70 10.40
N ALA A 8 -2.61 16.02 10.88
CA ALA A 8 -3.68 15.01 11.01
C ALA A 8 -4.03 14.36 9.65
N ALA A 9 -4.07 15.15 8.57
CA ALA A 9 -4.31 14.66 7.23
C ALA A 9 -3.19 13.71 6.75
N ILE A 10 -1.90 14.04 7.00
CA ILE A 10 -0.76 13.18 6.67
C ILE A 10 -0.85 11.84 7.43
N ILE A 11 -1.06 11.89 8.75
CA ILE A 11 -1.15 10.68 9.59
C ILE A 11 -2.32 9.80 9.14
N THR A 12 -3.48 10.40 8.87
CA THR A 12 -4.66 9.67 8.39
C THR A 12 -4.42 9.06 7.01
N LYS A 13 -3.75 9.79 6.11
CA LYS A 13 -3.40 9.28 4.77
C LYS A 13 -2.41 8.12 4.86
N PHE A 14 -1.41 8.21 5.75
CA PHE A 14 -0.49 7.12 6.05
C PHE A 14 -1.24 5.87 6.56
N ALA A 15 -2.13 6.03 7.55
CA ALA A 15 -2.96 4.94 8.07
C ALA A 15 -3.87 4.33 7.00
N LEU A 16 -4.42 5.15 6.10
CA LEU A 16 -5.22 4.73 4.97
C LEU A 16 -4.42 3.84 4.01
N TYR A 17 -3.22 4.29 3.59
CA TYR A 17 -2.35 3.48 2.73
C TYR A 17 -1.96 2.16 3.40
N LEU A 18 -1.51 2.23 4.66
CA LEU A 18 -1.12 1.06 5.43
C LEU A 18 -2.27 0.07 5.57
N GLY A 19 -3.47 0.54 5.92
CA GLY A 19 -4.67 -0.28 6.11
C GLY A 19 -5.10 -0.97 4.82
N VAL A 20 -5.37 -0.18 3.77
CA VAL A 20 -5.90 -0.70 2.50
C VAL A 20 -4.90 -1.64 1.82
N MET A 21 -3.63 -1.22 1.67
CA MET A 21 -2.64 -2.02 0.95
C MET A 21 -2.29 -3.31 1.68
N THR A 22 -2.16 -3.28 3.03
CA THR A 22 -1.86 -4.50 3.79
C THR A 22 -3.05 -5.45 3.78
N ALA A 23 -4.29 -4.96 3.94
CA ALA A 23 -5.48 -5.80 3.90
C ALA A 23 -5.66 -6.47 2.52
N ALA A 24 -5.68 -5.67 1.45
CA ALA A 24 -5.83 -6.16 0.08
C ALA A 24 -4.67 -7.09 -0.32
N GLY A 25 -3.44 -6.71 -0.03
CA GLY A 25 -2.27 -7.52 -0.31
C GLY A 25 -2.28 -8.86 0.44
N THR A 26 -2.75 -8.87 1.69
CA THR A 26 -2.85 -10.10 2.49
C THR A 26 -3.85 -11.09 1.87
N VAL A 27 -5.03 -10.65 1.41
CA VAL A 27 -6.01 -11.55 0.78
C VAL A 27 -5.56 -12.02 -0.60
N ILE A 28 -4.90 -11.15 -1.38
CA ILE A 28 -4.29 -11.52 -2.68
C ILE A 28 -3.18 -12.55 -2.47
N ALA A 29 -2.25 -12.30 -1.54
CA ALA A 29 -1.17 -13.24 -1.22
C ALA A 29 -1.71 -14.58 -0.69
N THR A 30 -2.78 -14.55 0.13
CA THR A 30 -3.45 -15.75 0.63
C THR A 30 -4.00 -16.60 -0.51
N LEU A 31 -4.68 -15.99 -1.47
CA LEU A 31 -5.19 -16.69 -2.65
C LEU A 31 -4.06 -17.27 -3.50
N MET A 32 -3.04 -16.45 -3.81
CA MET A 32 -1.94 -16.83 -4.72
C MET A 32 -1.00 -17.89 -4.13
N PHE A 33 -0.68 -17.79 -2.84
CA PHE A 33 0.32 -18.64 -2.19
C PHE A 33 -0.29 -19.65 -1.22
N ARG A 34 -1.62 -19.68 -1.06
CA ARG A 34 -2.36 -20.57 -0.14
C ARG A 34 -1.87 -20.43 1.31
N LEU A 35 -1.82 -19.16 1.78
CA LEU A 35 -1.32 -18.85 3.11
C LEU A 35 -2.39 -19.11 4.17
N ASP A 36 -1.97 -19.72 5.28
CA ASP A 36 -2.83 -19.97 6.43
C ASP A 36 -2.75 -18.84 7.46
N ARG A 37 -3.79 -18.76 8.33
CA ARG A 37 -3.86 -17.85 9.49
C ARG A 37 -3.67 -16.38 9.16
N THR A 38 -4.08 -15.95 7.97
CA THR A 38 -3.97 -14.56 7.49
C THR A 38 -5.20 -13.70 7.81
N ARG A 39 -6.34 -14.35 8.14
CA ARG A 39 -7.64 -13.69 8.37
C ARG A 39 -7.58 -12.55 9.39
N GLY A 40 -6.98 -12.79 10.58
CA GLY A 40 -6.88 -11.76 11.62
C GLY A 40 -6.05 -10.56 11.17
N LEU A 41 -4.96 -10.80 10.40
CA LEU A 41 -4.15 -9.73 9.82
C LEU A 41 -4.95 -8.90 8.82
N ALA A 42 -5.63 -9.56 7.87
CA ALA A 42 -6.44 -8.88 6.86
C ALA A 42 -7.57 -8.06 7.48
N VAL A 43 -8.29 -8.62 8.47
CA VAL A 43 -9.36 -7.90 9.18
C VAL A 43 -8.83 -6.68 9.94
N ALA A 44 -7.72 -6.83 10.68
CA ALA A 44 -7.16 -5.72 11.47
C ALA A 44 -6.79 -4.53 10.58
N PHE A 45 -6.11 -4.79 9.45
CA PHE A 45 -5.74 -3.73 8.52
C PHE A 45 -6.91 -3.21 7.69
N ALA A 46 -7.91 -4.03 7.38
CA ALA A 46 -9.14 -3.56 6.75
C ALA A 46 -9.93 -2.61 7.66
N VAL A 47 -10.02 -2.91 8.96
CA VAL A 47 -10.63 -2.01 9.95
C VAL A 47 -9.84 -0.72 10.08
N LEU A 48 -8.51 -0.78 10.14
CA LEU A 48 -7.67 0.42 10.10
C LEU A 48 -7.95 1.27 8.85
N GLY A 49 -8.05 0.63 7.67
CA GLY A 49 -8.39 1.29 6.41
C GLY A 49 -9.76 1.93 6.43
N LEU A 50 -10.78 1.28 7.02
CA LEU A 50 -12.14 1.83 7.16
C LEU A 50 -12.15 3.07 8.05
N VAL A 51 -11.54 2.99 9.23
CA VAL A 51 -11.45 4.12 10.17
C VAL A 51 -10.72 5.29 9.53
N ALA A 52 -9.57 5.03 8.90
CA ALA A 52 -8.79 6.05 8.20
C ALA A 52 -9.56 6.65 7.01
N THR A 53 -10.39 5.86 6.30
CA THR A 53 -11.23 6.33 5.20
C THR A 53 -12.27 7.36 5.68
N ILE A 54 -12.99 7.03 6.75
CA ILE A 54 -14.01 7.92 7.35
C ILE A 54 -13.34 9.20 7.86
N LEU A 55 -12.22 9.05 8.60
CA LEU A 55 -11.49 10.20 9.15
C LEU A 55 -10.93 11.09 8.03
N ALA A 56 -10.38 10.51 6.96
CA ALA A 56 -9.89 11.28 5.81
C ALA A 56 -10.98 12.09 5.13
N PHE A 57 -12.20 11.55 5.03
CA PHE A 57 -13.35 12.26 4.48
C PHE A 57 -13.77 13.44 5.39
N SER A 58 -13.90 13.20 6.69
CA SER A 58 -14.22 14.25 7.67
C SER A 58 -13.15 15.36 7.69
N LEU A 59 -11.86 15.00 7.70
CA LEU A 59 -10.76 15.99 7.66
C LEU A 59 -10.76 16.83 6.38
N ARG A 60 -11.31 16.33 5.27
CA ARG A 60 -11.49 17.15 4.06
C ARG A 60 -12.47 18.31 4.31
N GLY A 61 -13.57 18.07 5.06
CA GLY A 61 -14.49 19.12 5.47
C GLY A 61 -13.78 20.18 6.30
N ALA A 62 -13.00 19.78 7.31
CA ALA A 62 -12.19 20.70 8.12
C ALA A 62 -11.20 21.53 7.28
N ASN A 63 -10.51 20.89 6.31
CA ASN A 63 -9.57 21.59 5.43
C ASN A 63 -10.25 22.62 4.50
N LEU A 64 -11.51 22.40 4.12
CA LEU A 64 -12.26 23.35 3.30
C LEU A 64 -12.77 24.56 4.10
N THR A 65 -13.17 24.33 5.35
CA THR A 65 -13.66 25.42 6.24
C THR A 65 -12.52 26.14 6.96
N GLY A 66 -11.35 25.53 7.06
CA GLY A 66 -10.24 26.02 7.88
C GLY A 66 -10.44 25.80 9.39
N ASP A 67 -11.50 25.09 9.79
CA ASP A 67 -11.85 24.85 11.19
C ASP A 67 -12.27 23.38 11.42
N VAL A 68 -12.01 22.88 12.63
CA VAL A 68 -12.33 21.49 13.02
C VAL A 68 -13.85 21.20 12.96
N SER A 69 -14.72 22.20 13.13
CA SER A 69 -16.17 22.06 12.99
C SER A 69 -16.59 21.53 11.61
N GLY A 70 -15.83 21.83 10.56
CA GLY A 70 -16.06 21.31 9.21
C GLY A 70 -15.98 19.78 9.10
N MET A 71 -15.39 19.07 10.08
CA MET A 71 -15.40 17.61 10.11
C MET A 71 -16.79 16.99 10.23
N THR A 72 -17.73 17.70 10.81
CA THR A 72 -19.11 17.25 11.08
C THR A 72 -20.16 18.15 10.47
N ASP A 73 -19.75 19.16 9.70
CA ASP A 73 -20.65 20.08 9.01
C ASP A 73 -21.40 19.34 7.89
N PRO A 74 -22.75 19.20 7.98
CA PRO A 74 -23.53 18.45 7.01
C PRO A 74 -23.51 19.06 5.61
N GLU A 75 -23.41 20.39 5.50
CA GLU A 75 -23.38 21.09 4.21
C GLU A 75 -22.05 20.80 3.49
N MET A 76 -20.92 20.95 4.19
CA MET A 76 -19.59 20.64 3.66
C MET A 76 -19.44 19.18 3.30
N LEU A 77 -19.88 18.28 4.17
CA LEU A 77 -19.81 16.83 3.90
C LEU A 77 -20.76 16.43 2.76
N GLY A 78 -21.94 17.06 2.66
CA GLY A 78 -22.87 16.89 1.55
C GLY A 78 -22.28 17.33 0.21
N LEU A 79 -21.58 18.47 0.19
CA LEU A 79 -20.87 18.96 -0.99
C LEU A 79 -19.76 17.96 -1.40
N LEU A 80 -18.93 17.52 -0.46
CA LEU A 80 -17.85 16.55 -0.72
C LEU A 80 -18.39 15.23 -1.25
N TRP A 81 -19.56 14.79 -0.81
CA TRP A 81 -20.20 13.56 -1.25
C TRP A 81 -20.46 13.53 -2.77
N THR A 82 -20.78 14.66 -3.37
CA THR A 82 -21.05 14.78 -4.81
C THR A 82 -19.80 14.88 -5.67
N THR A 83 -18.61 14.87 -5.06
CA THR A 83 -17.32 14.96 -5.74
C THR A 83 -16.63 13.59 -5.88
N PRO A 84 -15.51 13.49 -6.62
CA PRO A 84 -14.66 12.29 -6.63
C PRO A 84 -14.21 11.80 -5.24
N VAL A 85 -14.19 12.70 -4.24
CA VAL A 85 -13.86 12.34 -2.84
C VAL A 85 -14.94 11.44 -2.25
N GLY A 86 -16.23 11.72 -2.51
CA GLY A 86 -17.35 10.87 -2.10
C GLY A 86 -17.33 9.52 -2.83
N THR A 87 -17.02 9.51 -4.12
CA THR A 87 -16.85 8.26 -4.89
C THR A 87 -15.74 7.40 -4.29
N ALA A 88 -14.58 7.97 -3.98
CA ALA A 88 -13.48 7.26 -3.34
C ALA A 88 -13.86 6.73 -1.95
N LEU A 89 -14.62 7.50 -1.15
CA LEU A 89 -15.15 7.05 0.13
C LEU A 89 -16.03 5.80 -0.06
N LEU A 90 -17.02 5.88 -0.96
CA LEU A 90 -17.94 4.76 -1.22
C LEU A 90 -17.21 3.50 -1.68
N LEU A 91 -16.29 3.63 -2.64
CA LEU A 91 -15.50 2.49 -3.14
C LEU A 91 -14.66 1.84 -2.05
N ARG A 92 -14.07 2.63 -1.13
CA ARG A 92 -13.31 2.10 0.01
C ARG A 92 -14.21 1.39 1.02
N LEU A 93 -15.34 1.99 1.37
CA LEU A 93 -16.29 1.37 2.30
C LEU A 93 -16.83 0.06 1.75
N VAL A 94 -17.27 0.05 0.49
CA VAL A 94 -17.76 -1.16 -0.19
C VAL A 94 -16.64 -2.19 -0.36
N GLY A 95 -15.48 -1.76 -0.85
CA GLY A 95 -14.34 -2.66 -1.10
C GLY A 95 -13.84 -3.33 0.18
N LEU A 96 -13.58 -2.55 1.24
CA LEU A 96 -13.12 -3.10 2.52
C LEU A 96 -14.23 -3.89 3.24
N GLY A 97 -15.49 -3.48 3.11
CA GLY A 97 -16.64 -4.23 3.60
C GLY A 97 -16.75 -5.61 2.93
N LEU A 98 -16.65 -5.68 1.61
CA LEU A 98 -16.61 -6.95 0.85
C LEU A 98 -15.38 -7.79 1.21
N LEU A 99 -14.21 -7.17 1.40
CA LEU A 99 -13.00 -7.86 1.84
C LEU A 99 -13.23 -8.55 3.19
N ILE A 100 -13.77 -7.83 4.17
CA ILE A 100 -14.07 -8.39 5.50
C ILE A 100 -15.14 -9.47 5.38
N ALA A 101 -16.28 -9.19 4.75
CA ALA A 101 -17.39 -10.14 4.61
C ALA A 101 -16.93 -11.44 3.93
N GLY A 102 -16.15 -11.33 2.85
CA GLY A 102 -15.61 -12.47 2.13
C GLY A 102 -14.81 -13.42 3.00
N LEU A 103 -14.03 -12.91 3.96
CA LEU A 103 -13.25 -13.74 4.89
C LEU A 103 -14.13 -14.64 5.79
N PHE A 104 -15.45 -14.43 5.82
CA PHE A 104 -16.42 -15.21 6.62
C PHE A 104 -17.39 -16.04 5.75
N LEU A 105 -17.32 -15.94 4.41
CA LEU A 105 -18.23 -16.62 3.47
C LEU A 105 -17.77 -18.02 3.05
N GLY A 106 -16.88 -18.68 3.78
CA GLY A 106 -16.45 -20.05 3.48
C GLY A 106 -15.60 -20.18 2.21
N ARG A 107 -15.78 -21.25 1.44
CA ARG A 107 -14.87 -21.68 0.35
C ARG A 107 -14.65 -20.62 -0.75
N PHE A 108 -15.69 -19.95 -1.17
CA PHE A 108 -15.60 -18.93 -2.23
C PHE A 108 -15.34 -17.53 -1.70
N GLY A 109 -15.37 -17.35 -0.38
CA GLY A 109 -15.24 -16.03 0.24
C GLY A 109 -13.91 -15.34 -0.02
N ILE A 110 -12.83 -16.09 -0.25
CA ILE A 110 -11.53 -15.50 -0.61
C ILE A 110 -11.58 -14.70 -1.92
N TRP A 111 -12.36 -15.12 -2.89
CA TRP A 111 -12.55 -14.39 -4.15
C TRP A 111 -13.30 -13.08 -3.94
N VAL A 112 -14.33 -13.11 -3.07
CA VAL A 112 -15.06 -11.89 -2.67
C VAL A 112 -14.14 -10.93 -1.95
N SER A 113 -13.27 -11.45 -1.05
CA SER A 113 -12.28 -10.64 -0.34
C SER A 113 -11.27 -10.00 -1.29
N VAL A 114 -10.78 -10.75 -2.28
CA VAL A 114 -9.85 -10.22 -3.29
C VAL A 114 -10.50 -9.16 -4.16
N LEU A 115 -11.74 -9.40 -4.62
CA LEU A 115 -12.51 -8.39 -5.36
C LEU A 115 -12.69 -7.11 -4.54
N GLY A 116 -13.07 -7.24 -3.27
CA GLY A 116 -13.18 -6.12 -2.34
C GLY A 116 -11.85 -5.35 -2.19
N GLY A 117 -10.73 -6.07 -2.06
CA GLY A 117 -9.40 -5.47 -2.00
C GLY A 117 -9.04 -4.71 -3.28
N ILE A 118 -9.34 -5.24 -4.46
CA ILE A 118 -9.11 -4.58 -5.75
C ILE A 118 -9.95 -3.29 -5.85
N ILE A 119 -11.23 -3.34 -5.49
CA ILE A 119 -12.12 -2.16 -5.47
C ILE A 119 -11.56 -1.08 -4.53
N ALA A 120 -11.10 -1.47 -3.33
CA ALA A 120 -10.52 -0.53 -2.37
C ALA A 120 -9.24 0.11 -2.91
N ILE A 121 -8.38 -0.63 -3.63
CA ILE A 121 -7.18 -0.09 -4.27
C ILE A 121 -7.56 0.84 -5.43
N TRP A 122 -8.50 0.44 -6.28
CA TRP A 122 -8.96 1.26 -7.40
C TRP A 122 -9.51 2.63 -6.96
N SER A 123 -10.03 2.73 -5.74
CA SER A 123 -10.51 4.01 -5.19
C SER A 123 -9.45 5.13 -5.16
N PHE A 124 -8.16 4.79 -5.20
CA PHE A 124 -7.07 5.78 -5.21
C PHE A 124 -6.96 6.53 -6.54
N ASP A 125 -7.49 5.99 -7.63
CA ASP A 125 -7.52 6.66 -8.94
C ASP A 125 -8.48 7.85 -8.97
N HIS A 126 -9.41 7.95 -8.01
CA HIS A 126 -10.40 9.03 -7.92
C HIS A 126 -9.91 10.26 -7.14
N VAL A 127 -8.81 10.13 -6.36
CA VAL A 127 -8.33 11.23 -5.51
C VAL A 127 -6.81 11.24 -5.43
N GLY A 128 -6.20 12.31 -5.86
CA GLY A 128 -4.76 12.53 -5.78
C GLY A 128 -4.20 13.25 -6.99
N HIS A 129 -2.88 13.29 -7.11
CA HIS A 129 -2.20 14.01 -8.19
C HIS A 129 -2.39 13.36 -9.57
N VAL A 130 -2.65 12.06 -9.62
CA VAL A 130 -2.89 11.32 -10.89
C VAL A 130 -4.29 11.64 -11.42
N SER A 131 -5.32 11.60 -10.58
CA SER A 131 -6.72 11.79 -10.99
C SER A 131 -7.01 13.14 -11.67
N GLY A 132 -6.18 14.17 -11.43
CA GLY A 132 -6.33 15.48 -12.05
C GLY A 132 -5.74 15.61 -13.47
N ARG A 133 -5.10 14.56 -14.00
CA ARG A 133 -4.42 14.59 -15.29
C ARG A 133 -5.26 14.09 -16.47
N GLU A 134 -6.39 13.42 -16.21
CA GLU A 134 -7.30 12.82 -17.24
C GLU A 134 -6.59 11.92 -18.26
N ILE A 135 -5.50 11.24 -17.85
CA ILE A 135 -4.73 10.32 -18.69
C ILE A 135 -5.01 8.89 -18.23
N ALA A 136 -5.83 8.16 -18.97
CA ALA A 136 -6.21 6.77 -18.63
C ALA A 136 -5.01 5.83 -18.39
N LEU A 137 -3.88 6.06 -19.06
CA LEU A 137 -2.66 5.27 -18.84
C LEU A 137 -2.05 5.51 -17.46
N LEU A 138 -2.18 6.73 -16.90
CA LEU A 138 -1.75 7.03 -15.53
C LEU A 138 -2.60 6.29 -14.49
N ASP A 139 -3.92 6.20 -14.68
CA ASP A 139 -4.81 5.48 -13.78
C ASP A 139 -4.49 3.98 -13.78
N ILE A 140 -4.26 3.41 -14.98
CA ILE A 140 -3.82 2.01 -15.12
C ILE A 140 -2.47 1.80 -14.43
N ALA A 141 -1.50 2.70 -14.65
CA ALA A 141 -0.18 2.62 -14.05
C ALA A 141 -0.27 2.71 -12.51
N LEU A 142 -1.10 3.62 -11.98
CA LEU A 142 -1.33 3.75 -10.54
C LEU A 142 -1.94 2.49 -9.96
N THR A 143 -3.03 1.98 -10.55
CA THR A 143 -3.69 0.75 -10.08
C THR A 143 -2.74 -0.43 -10.08
N LEU A 144 -1.98 -0.66 -11.17
CA LEU A 144 -0.99 -1.75 -11.26
C LEU A 144 0.13 -1.58 -10.23
N HIS A 145 0.63 -0.35 -10.06
CA HIS A 145 1.65 -0.04 -9.06
C HIS A 145 1.16 -0.36 -7.65
N LEU A 146 -0.04 0.08 -7.28
CA LEU A 146 -0.60 -0.16 -5.95
C LEU A 146 -0.92 -1.63 -5.71
N LEU A 147 -1.38 -2.39 -6.71
CA LEU A 147 -1.60 -3.83 -6.61
C LEU A 147 -0.28 -4.58 -6.38
N ALA A 148 0.78 -4.23 -7.11
CA ALA A 148 2.11 -4.84 -6.94
C ALA A 148 2.70 -4.54 -5.55
N VAL A 149 2.61 -3.30 -5.08
CA VAL A 149 3.01 -2.89 -3.73
C VAL A 149 2.21 -3.65 -2.68
N SER A 150 0.88 -3.74 -2.84
CA SER A 150 0.01 -4.44 -1.90
C SER A 150 0.36 -5.91 -1.80
N LEU A 151 0.58 -6.61 -2.93
CA LEU A 151 1.01 -8.01 -2.93
C LEU A 151 2.34 -8.20 -2.19
N TRP A 152 3.31 -7.31 -2.41
CA TRP A 152 4.59 -7.34 -1.70
C TRP A 152 4.38 -7.22 -0.19
N ILE A 153 3.67 -6.19 0.27
CA ILE A 153 3.37 -5.97 1.69
C ILE A 153 2.63 -7.17 2.29
N GLY A 154 1.64 -7.72 1.57
CA GLY A 154 0.77 -8.78 2.05
C GLY A 154 1.47 -10.11 2.34
N VAL A 155 2.57 -10.42 1.64
CA VAL A 155 3.31 -11.67 1.84
C VAL A 155 4.31 -11.60 3.02
N LEU A 156 4.77 -10.41 3.41
CA LEU A 156 5.88 -10.26 4.36
C LEU A 156 5.58 -10.83 5.75
N THR A 157 4.44 -10.46 6.34
CA THR A 157 4.08 -10.93 7.68
C THR A 157 3.84 -12.44 7.74
N PRO A 158 3.09 -13.06 6.81
CA PRO A 158 2.98 -14.52 6.73
C PRO A 158 4.32 -15.22 6.55
N LEU A 159 5.18 -14.72 5.66
CA LEU A 159 6.49 -15.31 5.42
C LEU A 159 7.39 -15.23 6.66
N LYS A 160 7.37 -14.11 7.38
CA LYS A 160 8.08 -13.95 8.65
C LYS A 160 7.59 -14.94 9.71
N ARG A 161 6.27 -15.15 9.82
CA ARG A 161 5.69 -16.13 10.75
C ARG A 161 6.13 -17.56 10.42
N LEU A 162 6.15 -17.92 9.15
CA LEU A 162 6.64 -19.23 8.71
C LEU A 162 8.13 -19.41 9.04
N ALA A 163 8.96 -18.37 8.94
CA ALA A 163 10.38 -18.43 9.27
C ALA A 163 10.69 -18.57 10.76
N SER A 164 9.70 -18.40 11.66
CA SER A 164 9.90 -18.49 13.11
C SER A 164 9.96 -19.91 13.68
N SER A 165 9.68 -20.96 12.87
CA SER A 165 9.68 -22.35 13.32
C SER A 165 10.37 -23.26 12.32
N SER A 166 11.23 -24.17 12.80
CA SER A 166 11.90 -25.16 11.97
C SER A 166 10.93 -26.12 11.26
N ALA A 167 9.78 -26.41 11.88
CA ALA A 167 8.74 -27.25 11.30
C ALA A 167 8.13 -26.64 10.01
N THR A 168 8.32 -25.35 9.76
CA THR A 168 7.72 -24.64 8.62
C THR A 168 8.76 -24.19 7.58
N TYR A 169 10.02 -24.57 7.69
CA TYR A 169 11.07 -24.16 6.72
C TYR A 169 10.80 -24.61 5.29
N ALA A 170 10.19 -25.76 5.09
CA ALA A 170 9.76 -26.20 3.76
C ALA A 170 8.70 -25.26 3.17
N ALA A 171 7.76 -24.80 3.99
CA ALA A 171 6.74 -23.83 3.58
C ALA A 171 7.35 -22.44 3.31
N VAL A 172 8.35 -22.00 4.11
CA VAL A 172 9.13 -20.77 3.82
C VAL A 172 9.76 -20.83 2.45
N ALA A 173 10.42 -21.96 2.15
CA ALA A 173 11.11 -22.16 0.87
C ALA A 173 10.12 -22.16 -0.31
N ASP A 174 8.96 -22.81 -0.16
CA ASP A 174 7.93 -22.87 -1.22
C ASP A 174 7.31 -21.47 -1.45
N VAL A 175 6.79 -20.84 -0.40
CA VAL A 175 6.18 -19.50 -0.49
C VAL A 175 7.18 -18.48 -1.00
N GLY A 176 8.40 -18.47 -0.46
CA GLY A 176 9.45 -17.55 -0.88
C GLY A 176 9.89 -17.75 -2.33
N HIS A 177 9.96 -19.00 -2.80
CA HIS A 177 10.27 -19.30 -4.20
C HIS A 177 9.14 -18.82 -5.13
N ARG A 178 7.89 -19.17 -4.84
CA ARG A 178 6.72 -18.77 -5.64
C ARG A 178 6.55 -17.26 -5.66
N PHE A 179 6.70 -16.60 -4.54
CA PHE A 179 6.71 -15.13 -4.48
C PHE A 179 7.86 -14.56 -5.32
N GLY A 180 9.06 -15.14 -5.23
CA GLY A 180 10.22 -14.74 -6.03
C GLY A 180 10.01 -14.87 -7.54
N VAL A 181 9.22 -15.86 -8.00
CA VAL A 181 8.82 -16.00 -9.42
C VAL A 181 7.85 -14.89 -9.81
N VAL A 182 6.83 -14.62 -9.00
CA VAL A 182 5.87 -13.53 -9.24
C VAL A 182 6.57 -12.17 -9.23
N ALA A 183 7.52 -11.97 -8.32
CA ALA A 183 8.31 -10.75 -8.21
C ALA A 183 9.14 -10.44 -9.48
N MET A 184 9.54 -11.45 -10.26
CA MET A 184 10.25 -11.22 -11.53
C MET A 184 9.39 -10.48 -12.57
N ILE A 185 8.07 -10.50 -12.43
CA ILE A 185 7.14 -9.78 -13.30
C ILE A 185 6.65 -8.50 -12.59
N THR A 186 6.23 -8.62 -11.33
CA THR A 186 5.60 -7.50 -10.61
C THR A 186 6.58 -6.39 -10.24
N VAL A 187 7.86 -6.71 -9.98
CA VAL A 187 8.87 -5.69 -9.66
C VAL A 187 9.24 -4.83 -10.88
N PRO A 188 9.56 -5.37 -12.07
CA PRO A 188 9.71 -4.55 -13.26
C PRO A 188 8.47 -3.72 -13.60
N ALA A 189 7.27 -4.30 -13.51
CA ALA A 189 6.02 -3.58 -13.74
C ALA A 189 5.86 -2.40 -12.75
N LEU A 190 6.18 -2.61 -11.47
CA LEU A 190 6.16 -1.58 -10.43
C LEU A 190 7.15 -0.44 -10.74
N ILE A 191 8.37 -0.77 -11.18
CA ILE A 191 9.41 0.22 -11.53
C ILE A 191 8.99 1.02 -12.76
N ILE A 192 8.48 0.35 -13.81
CA ILE A 192 8.02 1.01 -15.04
C ILE A 192 6.84 1.93 -14.74
N ALA A 193 5.81 1.44 -14.03
CA ALA A 193 4.64 2.23 -13.66
C ALA A 193 5.03 3.42 -12.76
N GLY A 194 5.89 3.20 -11.76
CA GLY A 194 6.37 4.26 -10.87
C GLY A 194 7.24 5.28 -11.60
N GLY A 195 8.11 4.85 -12.52
CA GLY A 195 8.93 5.72 -13.35
C GLY A 195 8.09 6.57 -14.31
N TYR A 196 7.10 5.96 -14.97
CA TYR A 196 6.15 6.66 -15.83
C TYR A 196 5.35 7.72 -15.06
N MET A 197 4.79 7.35 -13.90
CA MET A 197 4.10 8.33 -13.06
C MET A 197 5.04 9.45 -12.59
N GLY A 198 6.28 9.12 -12.20
CA GLY A 198 7.27 10.13 -11.81
C GLY A 198 7.59 11.10 -12.94
N TYR A 199 7.76 10.60 -14.16
CA TYR A 199 7.99 11.42 -15.36
C TYR A 199 6.83 12.37 -15.63
N GLU A 200 5.58 11.87 -15.63
CA GLU A 200 4.38 12.67 -15.91
C GLU A 200 4.07 13.70 -14.81
N LEU A 201 4.38 13.39 -13.55
CA LEU A 201 4.06 14.26 -12.42
C LEU A 201 5.12 15.32 -12.13
N VAL A 202 6.40 15.02 -12.42
CA VAL A 202 7.52 15.96 -12.18
C VAL A 202 7.82 16.82 -13.39
N GLY A 203 7.71 16.28 -14.61
CA GLY A 203 7.85 16.99 -15.87
C GLY A 203 9.29 17.26 -16.32
N SER A 204 10.26 17.49 -15.41
CA SER A 204 11.65 17.78 -15.77
C SER A 204 12.66 17.30 -14.73
N LEU A 205 13.92 17.08 -15.16
CA LEU A 205 15.02 16.75 -14.24
C LEU A 205 15.37 17.92 -13.31
N GLU A 206 15.19 19.14 -13.75
CA GLU A 206 15.39 20.34 -12.92
C GLU A 206 14.37 20.35 -11.78
N ALA A 207 13.08 20.18 -12.08
CA ALA A 207 12.02 20.11 -11.09
C ALA A 207 12.22 18.94 -10.10
N LEU A 208 12.78 17.82 -10.56
CA LEU A 208 13.10 16.68 -9.69
C LEU A 208 14.13 17.05 -8.59
N ILE A 209 15.07 17.92 -8.89
CA ILE A 209 16.16 18.30 -7.97
C ILE A 209 15.79 19.53 -7.14
N THR A 210 15.10 20.51 -7.74
CA THR A 210 14.90 21.83 -7.14
C THR A 210 13.62 21.96 -6.35
N THR A 211 12.60 21.10 -6.60
CA THR A 211 11.31 21.19 -5.91
C THR A 211 11.23 20.25 -4.70
N GLU A 212 10.43 20.64 -3.70
CA GLU A 212 10.17 19.76 -2.53
C GLU A 212 9.52 18.43 -2.95
N TYR A 213 8.63 18.45 -3.94
CA TYR A 213 8.01 17.25 -4.50
C TYR A 213 9.05 16.32 -5.11
N GLY A 214 9.93 16.85 -5.95
CA GLY A 214 11.00 16.08 -6.59
C GLY A 214 11.97 15.48 -5.58
N GLN A 215 12.40 16.25 -4.58
CA GLN A 215 13.29 15.78 -3.50
C GLN A 215 12.64 14.64 -2.68
N ALA A 216 11.36 14.78 -2.33
CA ALA A 216 10.62 13.72 -1.64
C ALA A 216 10.48 12.46 -2.53
N LEU A 217 10.31 12.62 -3.84
CA LEU A 217 10.30 11.51 -4.79
C LEU A 217 11.68 10.82 -4.86
N ILE A 218 12.79 11.56 -4.85
CA ILE A 218 14.15 10.99 -4.78
C ILE A 218 14.30 10.15 -3.51
N ILE A 219 13.91 10.66 -2.34
CA ILE A 219 13.95 9.91 -1.08
C ILE A 219 13.15 8.60 -1.21
N LYS A 220 11.93 8.66 -1.77
CA LYS A 220 11.10 7.48 -2.01
C LYS A 220 11.80 6.46 -2.91
N VAL A 221 12.44 6.89 -4.00
CA VAL A 221 13.17 6.02 -4.93
C VAL A 221 14.36 5.34 -4.25
N LEU A 222 15.10 6.08 -3.42
CA LEU A 222 16.22 5.52 -2.64
C LEU A 222 15.74 4.45 -1.64
N LEU A 223 14.64 4.71 -0.94
CA LEU A 223 14.01 3.73 -0.04
C LEU A 223 13.55 2.47 -0.80
N VAL A 224 12.96 2.64 -1.98
CA VAL A 224 12.58 1.50 -2.84
C VAL A 224 13.81 0.74 -3.31
N GLY A 225 14.90 1.42 -3.66
CA GLY A 225 16.19 0.78 -3.98
C GLY A 225 16.71 -0.09 -2.83
N LEU A 226 16.61 0.38 -1.59
CA LEU A 226 16.95 -0.40 -0.40
C LEU A 226 16.04 -1.63 -0.26
N LEU A 227 14.72 -1.49 -0.46
CA LEU A 227 13.77 -2.62 -0.46
C LEU A 227 14.14 -3.68 -1.50
N LEU A 228 14.49 -3.25 -2.72
CA LEU A 228 14.92 -4.16 -3.79
C LEU A 228 16.19 -4.92 -3.41
N GLY A 229 17.16 -4.27 -2.76
CA GLY A 229 18.38 -4.90 -2.24
C GLY A 229 18.07 -5.96 -1.18
N LEU A 230 17.18 -5.66 -0.22
CA LEU A 230 16.75 -6.61 0.81
C LEU A 230 16.01 -7.81 0.19
N ALA A 231 15.08 -7.55 -0.73
CA ALA A 231 14.34 -8.60 -1.44
C ALA A 231 15.27 -9.51 -2.28
N ALA A 232 16.27 -8.92 -2.93
CA ALA A 232 17.30 -9.69 -3.66
C ALA A 232 18.11 -10.58 -2.71
N ALA A 233 18.54 -10.07 -1.55
CA ALA A 233 19.23 -10.86 -0.53
C ALA A 233 18.34 -11.98 0.01
N ASN A 234 17.04 -11.72 0.25
CA ASN A 234 16.08 -12.74 0.67
C ASN A 234 15.95 -13.85 -0.38
N LYS A 235 15.73 -13.46 -1.66
CA LYS A 235 15.53 -14.41 -2.76
C LYS A 235 16.78 -15.25 -3.08
N LEU A 236 17.95 -14.59 -3.14
CA LEU A 236 19.18 -15.23 -3.65
C LEU A 236 20.01 -15.92 -2.57
N ARG A 237 19.89 -15.50 -1.30
CA ARG A 237 20.71 -15.99 -0.21
C ARG A 237 19.91 -16.68 0.88
N PHE A 238 18.92 -15.99 1.49
CA PHE A 238 18.29 -16.50 2.72
C PHE A 238 17.30 -17.62 2.44
N ILE A 239 16.40 -17.48 1.45
CA ILE A 239 15.39 -18.51 1.12
C ILE A 239 16.06 -19.83 0.69
N PRO A 240 17.07 -19.86 -0.20
CA PRO A 240 17.78 -21.09 -0.53
C PRO A 240 18.48 -21.74 0.68
N ALA A 241 19.09 -20.93 1.56
CA ALA A 241 19.74 -21.44 2.77
C ALA A 241 18.74 -21.99 3.80
N VAL A 242 17.55 -21.39 3.95
CA VAL A 242 16.46 -21.95 4.76
C VAL A 242 15.98 -23.27 4.17
N ARG A 243 15.87 -23.37 2.85
CA ARG A 243 15.52 -24.61 2.14
C ARG A 243 16.53 -25.73 2.43
N ALA A 244 17.82 -25.39 2.57
CA ALA A 244 18.88 -26.32 2.95
C ALA A 244 18.89 -26.66 4.47
N GLY A 245 17.90 -26.17 5.23
CA GLY A 245 17.77 -26.49 6.67
C GLY A 245 18.63 -25.63 7.60
N ASN A 246 19.17 -24.49 7.15
CA ASN A 246 20.03 -23.63 7.97
C ASN A 246 19.20 -22.73 8.91
N PRO A 247 19.23 -22.93 10.25
CA PRO A 247 18.45 -22.12 11.19
C PRO A 247 18.90 -20.65 11.25
N ALA A 248 20.20 -20.38 11.07
CA ALA A 248 20.72 -19.01 11.07
C ALA A 248 20.14 -18.21 9.88
N ALA A 249 19.94 -18.86 8.72
CA ALA A 249 19.33 -18.24 7.56
C ALA A 249 17.86 -17.84 7.81
N ALA A 250 17.09 -18.65 8.55
CA ALA A 250 15.72 -18.32 8.92
C ALA A 250 15.67 -17.08 9.85
N THR A 251 16.60 -17.00 10.80
CA THR A 251 16.76 -15.81 11.65
C THR A 251 17.12 -14.56 10.85
N HIS A 252 18.05 -14.68 9.90
CA HIS A 252 18.42 -13.57 9.01
C HIS A 252 17.27 -13.14 8.12
N LEU A 253 16.51 -14.07 7.55
CA LEU A 253 15.30 -13.79 6.77
C LEU A 253 14.26 -13.03 7.60
N SER A 254 14.00 -13.49 8.82
CA SER A 254 13.05 -12.82 9.74
C SER A 254 13.48 -11.39 10.08
N LYS A 255 14.77 -11.16 10.32
CA LYS A 255 15.33 -9.81 10.56
C LYS A 255 15.24 -8.94 9.30
N SER A 256 15.61 -9.48 8.14
CA SER A 256 15.50 -8.78 6.85
C SER A 256 14.06 -8.33 6.59
N ILE A 257 13.05 -9.21 6.77
CA ILE A 257 11.64 -8.85 6.63
C ILE A 257 11.23 -7.75 7.63
N SER A 258 11.78 -7.76 8.85
CA SER A 258 11.51 -6.67 9.81
C SER A 258 12.06 -5.33 9.32
N VAL A 259 13.25 -5.32 8.71
CA VAL A 259 13.84 -4.11 8.10
C VAL A 259 13.02 -3.69 6.87
N GLU A 260 12.58 -4.63 6.02
CA GLU A 260 11.68 -4.32 4.91
C GLU A 260 10.42 -3.61 5.40
N TRP A 261 9.81 -4.08 6.50
CA TRP A 261 8.65 -3.41 7.09
C TRP A 261 8.94 -1.97 7.51
N LEU A 262 10.08 -1.71 8.16
CA LEU A 262 10.47 -0.34 8.54
C LEU A 262 10.64 0.55 7.32
N VAL A 263 11.28 0.05 6.27
CA VAL A 263 11.47 0.81 5.02
C VAL A 263 10.13 1.03 4.30
N ILE A 264 9.23 0.04 4.28
CA ILE A 264 7.87 0.20 3.74
C ILE A 264 7.10 1.29 4.49
N LEU A 265 7.16 1.31 5.81
CA LEU A 265 6.52 2.37 6.60
C LEU A 265 7.10 3.75 6.23
N ALA A 266 8.42 3.86 6.02
CA ALA A 266 9.04 5.09 5.56
C ALA A 266 8.57 5.47 4.14
N VAL A 267 8.46 4.51 3.20
CA VAL A 267 7.92 4.75 1.84
C VAL A 267 6.47 5.22 1.89
N LEU A 268 5.62 4.58 2.70
CA LEU A 268 4.22 4.98 2.86
C LEU A 268 4.11 6.37 3.51
N GLY A 269 4.97 6.67 4.50
CA GLY A 269 5.04 7.99 5.13
C GLY A 269 5.43 9.08 4.14
N THR A 270 6.51 8.87 3.37
CA THR A 270 6.92 9.78 2.30
C THR A 270 5.81 9.97 1.26
N THR A 271 5.11 8.87 0.89
CA THR A 271 3.98 8.94 -0.04
C THR A 271 2.81 9.74 0.55
N ALA A 272 2.53 9.61 1.85
CA ALA A 272 1.48 10.39 2.51
C ALA A 272 1.80 11.89 2.49
N VAL A 273 3.05 12.28 2.73
CA VAL A 273 3.51 13.67 2.62
C VAL A 273 3.39 14.18 1.18
N LEU A 274 3.91 13.43 0.21
CA LEU A 274 3.84 13.75 -1.23
C LEU A 274 2.41 14.03 -1.70
N THR A 275 1.44 13.24 -1.24
CA THR A 275 0.06 13.30 -1.74
C THR A 275 -0.86 14.19 -0.90
N THR A 276 -0.38 14.77 0.19
CA THR A 276 -1.20 15.60 1.08
C THR A 276 -0.71 17.05 1.13
N ASN A 277 0.59 17.27 1.24
CA ASN A 277 1.16 18.59 1.53
C ASN A 277 1.97 19.22 0.39
N LEU A 278 2.46 18.38 -0.56
CA LEU A 278 3.31 18.89 -1.62
C LEU A 278 2.49 19.12 -2.90
N THR A 279 2.71 20.27 -3.52
CA THR A 279 2.14 20.61 -4.83
C THR A 279 3.02 20.05 -5.94
N LEU A 280 2.39 19.69 -7.06
CA LEU A 280 3.14 19.31 -8.26
C LEU A 280 3.96 20.50 -8.76
N PRO A 281 5.16 20.26 -9.35
CA PRO A 281 5.90 21.28 -10.07
C PRO A 281 5.06 21.85 -11.22
N THR A 282 5.08 23.17 -11.35
CA THR A 282 4.42 23.92 -12.46
C THR A 282 5.33 24.05 -13.64
#